data_d381243e4dbd4d0f3814cd977ee51c20
#
_entry.id   d381243e4dbd4d0f3814cd977ee51c20
#
_cell.length_a   1.000
_cell.length_b   1.000
_cell.length_c   1.000
_cell.angle_alpha   90.00
_cell.angle_beta   90.00
_cell.angle_gamma   90.00
#
_symmetry.space_group_name_H-M   'P 1'
#
loop_
_entity.id
_entity.type
_entity.pdbx_description
1 polymer ?
#
loop_
_entity_poly.entity_id
_entity_poly.type
_entity_poly.pdbx_seq_one_letter_code
_entity_poly.pdbx_strand_id
1 'polypeptide(L)'
;MNVAETPFEFFTVAYLTRIGNQSAGNLEDLLAGLEQCSDASIFHHTFQTLSSHHFLTEGFSNDFAQWALAEANRDALAEQFAALDIRDYTSIAALRADLCRVLRDFIAAFPQFSRQEALDRFYFCESLEVTMPFSLNAGTLDEFRNGVATISHASFHFHFVTSRLRLQLRTNDFSHWLAGSLGLTTLAENIDRIDIYTNTLDSARAKMLRLVDRERRKYEHDSNPRQDSAG
;
A
#
# COMPACT_ATOMS: atom_id res chain seq x y z
N MET A 1 23.95 -19.42 -5.32
CA MET A 1 23.03 -18.27 -5.09
C MET A 1 23.86 -17.03 -4.85
N ASN A 2 23.47 -15.90 -5.46
CA ASN A 2 24.16 -14.63 -5.23
C ASN A 2 23.93 -14.16 -3.79
N VAL A 3 24.97 -13.65 -3.16
CA VAL A 3 24.89 -12.96 -1.87
C VAL A 3 24.83 -11.46 -2.16
N ALA A 4 23.88 -10.77 -1.56
CA ALA A 4 23.72 -9.32 -1.74
C ALA A 4 24.86 -8.56 -1.08
N GLU A 5 25.38 -7.53 -1.76
CA GLU A 5 26.38 -6.59 -1.17
C GLU A 5 25.75 -5.82 0.00
N THR A 6 24.48 -5.44 -0.14
CA THR A 6 23.72 -4.77 0.91
C THR A 6 22.55 -5.66 1.32
N PRO A 7 22.52 -6.19 2.56
CA PRO A 7 21.43 -6.99 3.06
C PRO A 7 20.12 -6.22 3.07
N PHE A 8 18.99 -6.93 2.87
CA PHE A 8 17.66 -6.38 3.12
C PHE A 8 17.43 -6.28 4.63
N GLU A 9 17.08 -5.09 5.10
CA GLU A 9 16.77 -4.86 6.51
C GLU A 9 15.24 -4.86 6.69
N PHE A 10 14.75 -5.73 7.57
CA PHE A 10 13.34 -5.77 7.93
C PHE A 10 13.07 -4.79 9.08
N PHE A 11 11.97 -4.03 8.96
CA PHE A 11 11.49 -3.13 10.00
C PHE A 11 10.16 -3.62 10.56
N THR A 12 9.97 -3.45 11.86
CA THR A 12 8.64 -3.52 12.44
C THR A 12 8.05 -2.10 12.54
N VAL A 13 6.74 -2.01 12.35
CA VAL A 13 6.03 -0.74 12.31
C VAL A 13 4.83 -0.78 13.22
N ALA A 14 4.65 0.26 14.02
CA ALA A 14 3.43 0.52 14.74
C ALA A 14 2.81 1.84 14.25
N TYR A 15 1.51 1.83 14.01
CA TYR A 15 0.74 3.02 13.67
C TYR A 15 -0.13 3.41 14.85
N LEU A 16 0.00 4.66 15.29
CA LEU A 16 -0.86 5.26 16.31
C LEU A 16 -1.83 6.21 15.62
N THR A 17 -3.13 6.02 15.82
CA THR A 17 -4.14 6.92 15.28
C THR A 17 -4.38 8.09 16.23
N ARG A 18 -4.29 9.29 15.72
CA ARG A 18 -4.67 10.53 16.40
C ARG A 18 -5.91 11.12 15.71
N ILE A 19 -6.97 11.34 16.47
CA ILE A 19 -8.15 12.03 15.96
C ILE A 19 -7.81 13.53 15.87
N GLY A 20 -7.96 14.10 14.67
CA GLY A 20 -7.76 15.53 14.43
C GLY A 20 -8.94 16.39 14.92
N ASN A 21 -8.76 17.69 14.95
CA ASN A 21 -9.82 18.62 15.31
C ASN A 21 -10.69 19.05 14.10
N GLN A 22 -10.35 18.58 12.89
CA GLN A 22 -11.09 18.89 11.67
C GLN A 22 -12.11 17.81 11.38
N SER A 23 -13.30 18.25 10.95
CA SER A 23 -14.35 17.35 10.48
C SER A 23 -15.12 18.00 9.33
N ALA A 24 -15.73 17.17 8.48
CA ALA A 24 -16.56 17.60 7.38
C ALA A 24 -17.99 17.08 7.55
N GLY A 25 -19.00 17.93 7.41
CA GLY A 25 -20.41 17.58 7.42
C GLY A 25 -21.02 17.52 6.01
N ASN A 26 -20.33 18.08 5.02
CA ASN A 26 -20.76 18.15 3.63
C ASN A 26 -19.54 18.16 2.69
N LEU A 27 -19.77 18.22 1.37
CA LEU A 27 -18.69 18.14 0.39
C LEU A 27 -17.79 19.40 0.37
N GLU A 28 -18.32 20.61 0.66
CA GLU A 28 -17.50 21.82 0.76
C GLU A 28 -16.56 21.75 1.97
N ASP A 29 -17.05 21.28 3.12
CA ASP A 29 -16.25 21.06 4.31
C ASP A 29 -15.17 19.98 4.04
N LEU A 30 -15.52 18.89 3.32
CA LEU A 30 -14.56 17.85 2.96
C LEU A 30 -13.45 18.42 2.08
N LEU A 31 -13.78 19.24 1.09
CA LEU A 31 -12.79 19.88 0.23
C LEU A 31 -11.84 20.79 1.03
N ALA A 32 -12.40 21.65 1.87
CA ALA A 32 -11.60 22.51 2.74
C ALA A 32 -10.69 21.70 3.68
N GLY A 33 -11.20 20.59 4.22
CA GLY A 33 -10.44 19.67 5.05
C GLY A 33 -9.30 18.99 4.29
N LEU A 34 -9.55 18.48 3.06
CA LEU A 34 -8.52 17.89 2.20
C LEU A 34 -7.39 18.88 1.85
N GLU A 35 -7.73 20.15 1.63
CA GLU A 35 -6.76 21.20 1.32
C GLU A 35 -5.88 21.58 2.53
N GLN A 36 -6.39 21.45 3.75
CA GLN A 36 -5.76 21.95 4.97
C GLN A 36 -5.18 20.86 5.88
N CYS A 37 -5.68 19.61 5.81
CA CYS A 37 -5.22 18.56 6.68
C CYS A 37 -3.73 18.22 6.43
N SER A 38 -3.09 17.56 7.40
CA SER A 38 -1.71 17.10 7.27
C SER A 38 -1.57 15.97 6.24
N ASP A 39 -0.36 15.75 5.74
CA ASP A 39 -0.05 14.59 4.90
C ASP A 39 -0.29 13.27 5.66
N ALA A 40 -0.08 13.26 6.98
CA ALA A 40 -0.37 12.11 7.84
C ALA A 40 -1.87 11.76 7.87
N SER A 41 -2.75 12.75 7.64
CA SER A 41 -4.20 12.51 7.54
C SER A 41 -4.57 11.88 6.19
N ILE A 42 -4.04 12.39 5.08
CA ILE A 42 -4.25 11.76 3.77
C ILE A 42 -3.72 10.33 3.78
N PHE A 43 -2.51 10.11 4.34
CA PHE A 43 -1.94 8.79 4.50
C PHE A 43 -2.85 7.85 5.32
N HIS A 44 -3.38 8.34 6.44
CA HIS A 44 -4.29 7.57 7.29
C HIS A 44 -5.49 7.05 6.50
N HIS A 45 -6.22 7.96 5.85
CA HIS A 45 -7.49 7.66 5.17
C HIS A 45 -7.34 6.97 3.82
N THR A 46 -6.11 6.73 3.35
CA THR A 46 -5.84 6.04 2.08
C THR A 46 -4.95 4.80 2.27
N PHE A 47 -3.68 4.97 2.61
CA PHE A 47 -2.72 3.86 2.73
C PHE A 47 -2.94 3.00 3.97
N GLN A 48 -3.17 3.65 5.14
CA GLN A 48 -3.36 2.93 6.39
C GLN A 48 -4.69 2.20 6.44
N THR A 49 -5.75 2.82 5.97
CA THR A 49 -7.09 2.23 5.88
C THR A 49 -7.08 0.95 5.05
N LEU A 50 -6.32 0.93 3.93
CA LEU A 50 -6.18 -0.27 3.12
C LEU A 50 -5.66 -1.47 3.93
N SER A 51 -4.73 -1.25 4.89
CA SER A 51 -4.24 -2.34 5.75
C SER A 51 -5.29 -2.84 6.75
N SER A 52 -6.19 -1.98 7.19
CA SER A 52 -7.25 -2.30 8.15
C SER A 52 -8.45 -2.98 7.51
N HIS A 53 -8.79 -2.59 6.28
CA HIS A 53 -9.95 -3.10 5.55
C HIS A 53 -9.68 -4.39 4.78
N HIS A 54 -8.47 -4.93 4.79
CA HIS A 54 -8.14 -6.19 4.11
C HIS A 54 -8.93 -7.43 4.60
N PHE A 55 -9.65 -7.30 5.69
CA PHE A 55 -10.55 -8.35 6.20
C PHE A 55 -12.01 -8.15 5.79
N LEU A 56 -12.34 -7.00 5.20
CA LEU A 56 -13.70 -6.70 4.76
C LEU A 56 -13.81 -7.04 3.26
N THR A 57 -14.69 -7.96 2.94
CA THR A 57 -14.99 -8.38 1.55
C THR A 57 -15.85 -7.35 0.81
N GLU A 58 -16.39 -6.37 1.52
CA GLU A 58 -17.27 -5.33 0.99
C GLU A 58 -16.80 -3.96 1.46
N GLY A 59 -16.59 -3.02 0.54
CA GLY A 59 -16.21 -1.64 0.82
C GLY A 59 -15.18 -1.08 -0.14
N PHE A 60 -15.01 0.23 -0.11
CA PHE A 60 -13.98 0.91 -0.89
C PHE A 60 -12.62 0.88 -0.19
N SER A 61 -11.56 1.04 -0.98
CA SER A 61 -10.17 0.97 -0.55
C SER A 61 -9.70 2.17 0.28
N ASN A 62 -10.50 3.24 0.37
CA ASN A 62 -10.17 4.43 1.14
C ASN A 62 -11.41 5.02 1.83
N ASP A 63 -11.19 5.73 2.94
CA ASP A 63 -12.26 6.28 3.78
C ASP A 63 -13.05 7.40 3.09
N PHE A 64 -12.43 8.15 2.16
CA PHE A 64 -13.12 9.22 1.43
C PHE A 64 -14.20 8.63 0.52
N ALA A 65 -13.91 7.55 -0.18
CA ALA A 65 -14.86 6.83 -1.00
C ALA A 65 -15.97 6.20 -0.13
N GLN A 66 -15.59 5.57 0.98
CA GLN A 66 -16.55 4.95 1.89
C GLN A 66 -17.51 5.99 2.47
N TRP A 67 -17.02 7.14 2.92
CA TRP A 67 -17.86 8.22 3.45
C TRP A 67 -18.74 8.84 2.38
N ALA A 68 -18.22 9.05 1.17
CA ALA A 68 -19.01 9.56 0.05
C ALA A 68 -20.19 8.66 -0.28
N LEU A 69 -20.02 7.34 -0.21
CA LEU A 69 -21.09 6.38 -0.40
C LEU A 69 -22.06 6.33 0.78
N ALA A 70 -21.57 6.01 1.96
CA ALA A 70 -22.38 5.64 3.12
C ALA A 70 -23.07 6.84 3.76
N GLU A 71 -22.35 7.96 3.90
CA GLU A 71 -22.80 9.09 4.71
C GLU A 71 -23.30 10.26 3.85
N ALA A 72 -22.59 10.55 2.75
CA ALA A 72 -22.99 11.60 1.83
C ALA A 72 -23.98 11.13 0.75
N ASN A 73 -24.17 9.81 0.58
CA ASN A 73 -25.05 9.19 -0.42
C ASN A 73 -24.73 9.66 -1.86
N ARG A 74 -23.45 9.53 -2.25
CA ARG A 74 -22.90 10.00 -3.55
C ARG A 74 -22.10 8.89 -4.22
N ASP A 75 -22.80 7.90 -4.80
CA ASP A 75 -22.21 6.72 -5.45
C ASP A 75 -21.16 7.12 -6.51
N ALA A 76 -21.50 8.06 -7.39
CA ALA A 76 -20.59 8.49 -8.46
C ALA A 76 -19.31 9.15 -7.91
N LEU A 77 -19.36 9.90 -6.81
CA LEU A 77 -18.18 10.46 -6.16
C LEU A 77 -17.36 9.37 -5.47
N ALA A 78 -18.04 8.42 -4.82
CA ALA A 78 -17.40 7.28 -4.18
C ALA A 78 -16.59 6.44 -5.18
N GLU A 79 -17.17 6.14 -6.34
CA GLU A 79 -16.50 5.43 -7.42
C GLU A 79 -15.29 6.21 -7.96
N GLN A 80 -15.40 7.54 -8.11
CA GLN A 80 -14.29 8.37 -8.56
C GLN A 80 -13.14 8.40 -7.54
N PHE A 81 -13.43 8.49 -6.24
CA PHE A 81 -12.41 8.39 -5.21
C PHE A 81 -11.77 6.99 -5.15
N ALA A 82 -12.57 5.93 -5.32
CA ALA A 82 -12.09 4.56 -5.33
C ALA A 82 -11.23 4.23 -6.56
N ALA A 83 -11.43 4.95 -7.67
CA ALA A 83 -10.64 4.78 -8.90
C ALA A 83 -9.21 5.36 -8.79
N LEU A 84 -8.90 6.13 -7.73
CA LEU A 84 -7.55 6.63 -7.49
C LEU A 84 -6.67 5.49 -6.96
N ASP A 85 -5.85 4.91 -7.83
CA ASP A 85 -4.93 3.85 -7.46
C ASP A 85 -3.72 4.41 -6.70
N ILE A 86 -3.64 4.13 -5.39
CA ILE A 86 -2.52 4.62 -4.56
C ILE A 86 -1.15 4.15 -5.05
N ARG A 87 -1.07 3.09 -5.87
CA ARG A 87 0.19 2.59 -6.47
C ARG A 87 0.78 3.56 -7.50
N ASP A 88 -0.05 4.44 -8.05
CA ASP A 88 0.38 5.45 -9.03
C ASP A 88 1.06 6.66 -8.38
N TYR A 89 0.95 6.80 -7.07
CA TYR A 89 1.44 7.95 -6.33
C TYR A 89 2.76 7.66 -5.62
N THR A 90 3.73 8.54 -5.84
CA THR A 90 5.04 8.54 -5.16
C THR A 90 5.14 9.66 -4.11
N SER A 91 4.08 10.46 -3.94
CA SER A 91 3.98 11.49 -2.91
C SER A 91 2.54 11.70 -2.46
N ILE A 92 2.35 12.02 -1.20
CA ILE A 92 1.05 12.37 -0.63
C ILE A 92 0.50 13.66 -1.26
N ALA A 93 1.37 14.61 -1.60
CA ALA A 93 0.95 15.86 -2.23
C ALA A 93 0.27 15.63 -3.59
N ALA A 94 0.77 14.70 -4.40
CA ALA A 94 0.16 14.35 -5.69
C ALA A 94 -1.22 13.68 -5.49
N LEU A 95 -1.33 12.73 -4.55
CA LEU A 95 -2.60 12.09 -4.21
C LEU A 95 -3.63 13.12 -3.68
N ARG A 96 -3.22 14.02 -2.78
CA ARG A 96 -4.05 15.13 -2.29
C ARG A 96 -4.59 15.98 -3.44
N ALA A 97 -3.72 16.36 -4.38
CA ALA A 97 -4.12 17.19 -5.53
C ALA A 97 -5.21 16.49 -6.36
N ASP A 98 -5.11 15.20 -6.58
CA ASP A 98 -6.11 14.43 -7.33
C ASP A 98 -7.41 14.24 -6.53
N LEU A 99 -7.34 13.96 -5.22
CA LEU A 99 -8.52 13.94 -4.34
C LEU A 99 -9.28 15.26 -4.39
N CYS A 100 -8.57 16.38 -4.24
CA CYS A 100 -9.17 17.72 -4.33
C CYS A 100 -9.73 18.01 -5.73
N ARG A 101 -9.06 17.60 -6.79
CA ARG A 101 -9.53 17.76 -8.17
C ARG A 101 -10.84 17.01 -8.39
N VAL A 102 -10.88 15.72 -8.06
CA VAL A 102 -12.09 14.90 -8.18
C VAL A 102 -13.28 15.54 -7.46
N LEU A 103 -13.06 16.01 -6.22
CA LEU A 103 -14.12 16.62 -5.43
C LEU A 103 -14.58 17.97 -5.99
N ARG A 104 -13.65 18.82 -6.45
CA ARG A 104 -14.00 20.12 -7.09
C ARG A 104 -14.81 19.91 -8.37
N ASP A 105 -14.40 18.96 -9.21
CA ASP A 105 -15.06 18.62 -10.46
C ASP A 105 -16.49 18.11 -10.18
N PHE A 106 -16.65 17.27 -9.16
CA PHE A 106 -17.96 16.77 -8.72
C PHE A 106 -18.85 17.91 -8.20
N ILE A 107 -18.34 18.78 -7.33
CA ILE A 107 -19.08 19.95 -6.81
C ILE A 107 -19.50 20.89 -7.94
N ALA A 108 -18.61 21.11 -8.91
CA ALA A 108 -18.91 21.97 -10.07
C ALA A 108 -20.02 21.35 -10.97
N ALA A 109 -20.01 20.03 -11.15
CA ALA A 109 -21.03 19.33 -11.92
C ALA A 109 -22.38 19.24 -11.19
N PHE A 110 -22.38 19.16 -9.85
CA PHE A 110 -23.56 18.96 -9.02
C PHE A 110 -23.61 19.93 -7.83
N PRO A 111 -23.71 21.25 -8.07
CA PRO A 111 -23.61 22.26 -7.01
C PRO A 111 -24.73 22.15 -5.95
N GLN A 112 -25.89 21.55 -6.30
CA GLN A 112 -26.97 21.30 -5.36
C GLN A 112 -26.61 20.34 -4.22
N PHE A 113 -25.55 19.54 -4.37
CA PHE A 113 -25.11 18.59 -3.36
C PHE A 113 -23.98 19.13 -2.46
N SER A 114 -23.36 20.25 -2.84
CA SER A 114 -22.14 20.76 -2.20
C SER A 114 -22.28 20.97 -0.69
N ARG A 115 -23.43 21.50 -0.26
CA ARG A 115 -23.78 21.84 1.15
C ARG A 115 -24.79 20.92 1.77
N GLN A 116 -25.17 19.84 1.10
CA GLN A 116 -26.09 18.89 1.68
C GLN A 116 -25.37 18.13 2.79
N GLU A 117 -25.95 18.20 4.02
CA GLU A 117 -25.38 17.51 5.18
C GLU A 117 -25.37 15.99 4.97
N ALA A 118 -24.25 15.39 5.33
CA ALA A 118 -24.08 13.94 5.38
C ALA A 118 -24.81 13.35 6.61
N LEU A 119 -25.03 12.05 6.60
CA LEU A 119 -25.66 11.34 7.73
C LEU A 119 -24.75 11.38 8.97
N ASP A 120 -23.45 11.17 8.78
CA ASP A 120 -22.46 11.32 9.82
C ASP A 120 -21.24 12.13 9.31
N ARG A 121 -20.51 12.77 10.22
CA ARG A 121 -19.39 13.62 9.88
C ARG A 121 -18.15 12.81 9.56
N PHE A 122 -17.38 13.27 8.58
CA PHE A 122 -16.03 12.78 8.35
C PHE A 122 -15.06 13.44 9.35
N TYR A 123 -14.28 12.64 10.06
CA TYR A 123 -13.24 13.10 10.98
C TYR A 123 -11.86 12.87 10.40
N PHE A 124 -11.07 13.94 10.25
CA PHE A 124 -9.70 13.82 9.78
C PHE A 124 -8.80 13.25 10.87
N CYS A 125 -8.52 11.95 10.78
CA CYS A 125 -7.59 11.27 11.66
C CYS A 125 -6.18 11.27 11.06
N GLU A 126 -5.14 11.10 11.87
CA GLU A 126 -3.75 11.03 11.44
C GLU A 126 -3.11 9.74 11.91
N SER A 127 -2.28 9.14 11.06
CA SER A 127 -1.40 8.04 11.44
C SER A 127 -0.03 8.58 11.83
N LEU A 128 0.37 8.29 13.08
CA LEU A 128 1.74 8.48 13.53
C LEU A 128 2.48 7.16 13.38
N GLU A 129 3.48 7.14 12.51
CA GLU A 129 4.29 5.96 12.23
C GLU A 129 5.47 5.91 13.19
N VAL A 130 5.64 4.75 13.85
CA VAL A 130 6.81 4.44 14.67
C VAL A 130 7.47 3.20 14.08
N THR A 131 8.62 3.40 13.43
CA THR A 131 9.42 2.32 12.86
C THR A 131 10.52 1.91 13.83
N MET A 132 10.75 0.60 13.93
CA MET A 132 11.84 0.02 14.70
C MET A 132 12.56 -1.01 13.83
N PRO A 133 13.91 -1.03 13.81
CA PRO A 133 14.64 -2.07 13.13
C PRO A 133 14.28 -3.42 13.76
N PHE A 134 13.99 -4.38 12.92
CA PHE A 134 13.81 -5.76 13.35
C PHE A 134 15.14 -6.47 13.17
N SER A 135 15.63 -7.19 14.18
CA SER A 135 16.96 -7.84 14.15
C SER A 135 17.03 -8.99 13.14
N LEU A 136 16.40 -8.82 11.99
CA LEU A 136 16.34 -9.77 10.89
C LEU A 136 16.80 -9.08 9.62
N ASN A 137 17.89 -9.59 9.04
CA ASN A 137 18.43 -9.13 7.79
C ASN A 137 18.51 -10.31 6.82
N ALA A 138 18.45 -10.03 5.52
CA ALA A 138 18.59 -11.03 4.49
C ALA A 138 19.66 -10.63 3.48
N GLY A 139 20.74 -11.40 3.39
CA GLY A 139 21.77 -11.29 2.37
C GLY A 139 21.56 -12.25 1.20
N THR A 140 20.67 -13.21 1.34
CA THR A 140 20.36 -14.25 0.34
C THR A 140 18.86 -14.35 0.07
N LEU A 141 18.50 -14.97 -1.06
CA LEU A 141 17.08 -15.20 -1.40
C LEU A 141 16.40 -16.15 -0.39
N ASP A 142 17.13 -17.07 0.22
CA ASP A 142 16.60 -17.99 1.26
C ASP A 142 16.27 -17.22 2.55
N GLU A 143 17.19 -16.40 3.01
CA GLU A 143 16.98 -15.53 4.19
C GLU A 143 15.84 -14.56 3.94
N PHE A 144 15.79 -13.93 2.76
CA PHE A 144 14.69 -13.04 2.36
C PHE A 144 13.34 -13.76 2.41
N ARG A 145 13.24 -14.95 1.80
CA ARG A 145 12.04 -15.79 1.83
C ARG A 145 11.57 -16.08 3.25
N ASN A 146 12.50 -16.43 4.13
CA ASN A 146 12.20 -16.72 5.54
C ASN A 146 11.79 -15.46 6.29
N GLY A 147 12.44 -14.34 6.03
CA GLY A 147 12.07 -13.03 6.57
C GLY A 147 10.65 -12.65 6.22
N VAL A 148 10.29 -12.65 4.92
CA VAL A 148 8.94 -12.35 4.44
C VAL A 148 7.88 -13.27 5.06
N ALA A 149 8.20 -14.55 5.30
CA ALA A 149 7.28 -15.49 5.93
C ALA A 149 7.03 -15.18 7.42
N THR A 150 7.96 -14.51 8.09
CA THR A 150 7.98 -14.35 9.56
C THR A 150 7.50 -12.98 10.03
N ILE A 151 7.68 -11.92 9.23
CA ILE A 151 7.33 -10.54 9.62
C ILE A 151 5.82 -10.37 9.86
N SER A 152 5.47 -9.40 10.69
CA SER A 152 4.07 -9.04 10.98
C SER A 152 3.33 -8.50 9.74
N HIS A 153 2.00 -8.44 9.80
CA HIS A 153 1.19 -7.79 8.75
C HIS A 153 1.57 -6.31 8.58
N ALA A 154 1.80 -5.58 9.68
CA ALA A 154 2.22 -4.20 9.64
C ALA A 154 3.58 -4.02 8.96
N SER A 155 4.56 -4.88 9.26
CA SER A 155 5.86 -4.89 8.57
C SER A 155 5.71 -5.22 7.08
N PHE A 156 4.89 -6.21 6.74
CA PHE A 156 4.65 -6.55 5.34
C PHE A 156 4.00 -5.38 4.59
N HIS A 157 2.97 -4.76 5.16
CA HIS A 157 2.33 -3.58 4.59
C HIS A 157 3.31 -2.41 4.41
N PHE A 158 4.16 -2.16 5.41
CA PHE A 158 5.20 -1.13 5.36
C PHE A 158 6.14 -1.32 4.17
N HIS A 159 6.71 -2.52 3.99
CA HIS A 159 7.66 -2.80 2.92
C HIS A 159 7.01 -2.97 1.55
N PHE A 160 5.77 -3.48 1.49
CA PHE A 160 5.10 -3.81 0.23
C PHE A 160 4.22 -2.68 -0.32
N VAL A 161 3.53 -1.93 0.57
CA VAL A 161 2.55 -0.93 0.16
C VAL A 161 3.09 0.49 0.32
N THR A 162 3.52 0.87 1.54
CA THR A 162 3.85 2.27 1.85
C THR A 162 5.25 2.68 1.43
N SER A 163 6.12 1.74 1.14
CA SER A 163 7.50 1.99 0.69
C SER A 163 7.62 2.88 -0.55
N ARG A 164 6.62 2.85 -1.43
CA ARG A 164 6.59 3.73 -2.62
C ARG A 164 6.71 5.20 -2.30
N LEU A 165 6.09 5.65 -1.20
CA LEU A 165 6.17 7.03 -0.71
C LEU A 165 7.58 7.36 -0.19
N ARG A 166 8.21 6.43 0.53
CA ARG A 166 9.56 6.59 1.08
C ARG A 166 10.63 6.53 -0.01
N LEU A 167 10.51 5.58 -0.95
CA LEU A 167 11.41 5.44 -2.07
C LEU A 167 11.19 6.51 -3.15
N GLN A 168 10.03 7.15 -3.17
CA GLN A 168 9.56 8.00 -4.27
C GLN A 168 9.59 7.28 -5.63
N LEU A 169 9.35 5.96 -5.62
CA LEU A 169 9.38 5.08 -6.79
C LEU A 169 8.06 4.29 -6.88
N ARG A 170 7.70 3.86 -8.08
CA ARG A 170 6.53 3.01 -8.33
C ARG A 170 6.76 1.53 -8.01
N THR A 171 7.81 1.21 -7.26
CA THR A 171 8.14 -0.14 -6.80
C THR A 171 8.10 -0.22 -5.27
N ASN A 172 8.08 -1.43 -4.73
CA ASN A 172 8.13 -1.67 -3.29
C ASN A 172 9.55 -2.03 -2.84
N ASP A 173 9.83 -1.99 -1.52
CA ASP A 173 11.15 -2.30 -0.96
C ASP A 173 11.66 -3.67 -1.38
N PHE A 174 10.79 -4.68 -1.38
CA PHE A 174 11.18 -6.05 -1.71
C PHE A 174 11.64 -6.15 -3.16
N SER A 175 10.84 -5.62 -4.09
CA SER A 175 11.18 -5.62 -5.52
C SER A 175 12.42 -4.78 -5.81
N HIS A 176 12.54 -3.61 -5.16
CA HIS A 176 13.70 -2.75 -5.30
C HIS A 176 14.99 -3.46 -4.90
N TRP A 177 14.98 -4.12 -3.74
CA TRP A 177 16.15 -4.85 -3.25
C TRP A 177 16.46 -6.10 -4.10
N LEU A 178 15.45 -6.89 -4.47
CA LEU A 178 15.64 -8.09 -5.31
C LEU A 178 16.27 -7.74 -6.66
N ALA A 179 15.82 -6.66 -7.30
CA ALA A 179 16.38 -6.20 -8.57
C ALA A 179 17.79 -5.62 -8.40
N GLY A 180 17.98 -4.71 -7.41
CA GLY A 180 19.20 -3.97 -7.21
C GLY A 180 20.34 -4.77 -6.58
N SER A 181 20.04 -5.57 -5.55
CA SER A 181 21.07 -6.26 -4.77
C SER A 181 21.30 -7.71 -5.19
N LEU A 182 20.29 -8.39 -5.74
CA LEU A 182 20.42 -9.78 -6.20
C LEU A 182 20.37 -9.93 -7.72
N GLY A 183 20.04 -8.88 -8.47
CA GLY A 183 19.90 -8.91 -9.94
C GLY A 183 18.65 -9.67 -10.42
N LEU A 184 17.66 -9.91 -9.54
CA LEU A 184 16.47 -10.72 -9.82
C LEU A 184 15.33 -9.86 -10.40
N THR A 185 15.60 -9.14 -11.49
CA THR A 185 14.68 -8.16 -12.10
C THR A 185 13.33 -8.78 -12.47
N THR A 186 13.32 -9.95 -13.11
CA THR A 186 12.06 -10.63 -13.50
C THR A 186 11.22 -11.03 -12.28
N LEU A 187 11.85 -11.47 -11.19
CA LEU A 187 11.15 -11.77 -9.94
C LEU A 187 10.55 -10.49 -9.34
N ALA A 188 11.35 -9.41 -9.29
CA ALA A 188 10.92 -8.11 -8.80
C ALA A 188 9.70 -7.57 -9.55
N GLU A 189 9.73 -7.59 -10.89
CA GLU A 189 8.60 -7.18 -11.73
C GLU A 189 7.33 -8.01 -11.47
N ASN A 190 7.47 -9.32 -11.27
CA ASN A 190 6.33 -10.18 -10.97
C ASN A 190 5.74 -9.89 -9.57
N ILE A 191 6.58 -9.52 -8.61
CA ILE A 191 6.14 -9.10 -7.27
C ILE A 191 5.42 -7.74 -7.35
N ASP A 192 5.91 -6.77 -8.12
CA ASP A 192 5.27 -5.47 -8.31
C ASP A 192 3.88 -5.56 -8.97
N ARG A 193 3.62 -6.62 -9.74
CA ARG A 193 2.30 -6.90 -10.37
C ARG A 193 1.28 -7.50 -9.41
N ILE A 194 1.65 -7.85 -8.17
CA ILE A 194 0.67 -8.35 -7.20
C ILE A 194 -0.28 -7.21 -6.85
N ASP A 195 -1.54 -7.40 -7.18
CA ASP A 195 -2.59 -6.42 -6.98
C ASP A 195 -2.99 -6.35 -5.49
N ILE A 196 -2.91 -5.15 -4.91
CA ILE A 196 -3.24 -4.89 -3.50
C ILE A 196 -4.75 -4.73 -3.25
N TYR A 197 -5.57 -4.53 -4.28
CA TYR A 197 -7.02 -4.34 -4.14
C TYR A 197 -7.81 -5.65 -4.24
N THR A 198 -7.26 -6.62 -4.98
CA THR A 198 -7.89 -7.95 -5.15
C THR A 198 -7.28 -9.02 -4.26
N ASN A 199 -6.32 -8.65 -3.40
CA ASN A 199 -5.64 -9.56 -2.48
C ASN A 199 -5.66 -9.00 -1.07
N THR A 200 -5.93 -9.87 -0.09
CA THR A 200 -5.58 -9.57 1.30
C THR A 200 -4.05 -9.52 1.46
N LEU A 201 -3.55 -8.90 2.53
CA LEU A 201 -2.11 -8.92 2.82
C LEU A 201 -1.55 -10.34 2.91
N ASP A 202 -2.32 -11.28 3.48
CA ASP A 202 -1.94 -12.69 3.55
C ASP A 202 -1.88 -13.35 2.18
N SER A 203 -2.87 -13.11 1.32
CA SER A 203 -2.85 -13.67 -0.04
C SER A 203 -1.76 -13.06 -0.91
N ALA A 204 -1.48 -11.75 -0.76
CA ALA A 204 -0.37 -11.08 -1.42
C ALA A 204 0.98 -11.65 -0.97
N ARG A 205 1.19 -11.82 0.35
CA ARG A 205 2.37 -12.48 0.94
C ARG A 205 2.52 -13.90 0.40
N ALA A 206 1.45 -14.69 0.41
CA ALA A 206 1.49 -16.07 -0.09
C ALA A 206 1.82 -16.13 -1.61
N LYS A 207 1.32 -15.17 -2.40
CA LYS A 207 1.69 -15.06 -3.83
C LYS A 207 3.17 -14.72 -3.99
N MET A 208 3.69 -13.76 -3.22
CA MET A 208 5.10 -13.39 -3.22
C MET A 208 5.98 -14.59 -2.86
N LEU A 209 5.67 -15.30 -1.78
CA LEU A 209 6.43 -16.49 -1.35
C LEU A 209 6.45 -17.57 -2.43
N ARG A 210 5.33 -17.81 -3.14
CA ARG A 210 5.30 -18.75 -4.27
C ARG A 210 6.19 -18.32 -5.43
N LEU A 211 6.27 -17.01 -5.73
CA LEU A 211 7.17 -16.49 -6.77
C LEU A 211 8.63 -16.69 -6.37
N VAL A 212 8.98 -16.36 -5.11
CA VAL A 212 10.33 -16.56 -4.56
C VAL A 212 10.70 -18.04 -4.55
N ASP A 213 9.81 -18.95 -4.10
CA ASP A 213 10.06 -20.40 -4.07
C ASP A 213 10.24 -20.98 -5.49
N ARG A 214 9.55 -20.41 -6.49
CA ARG A 214 9.75 -20.80 -7.91
C ARG A 214 11.13 -20.37 -8.41
N GLU A 215 11.57 -19.17 -8.04
CA GLU A 215 12.89 -18.67 -8.43
C GLU A 215 14.01 -19.49 -7.80
N ARG A 216 13.90 -19.82 -6.50
CA ARG A 216 14.85 -20.66 -5.77
C ARG A 216 15.06 -22.02 -6.46
N ARG A 217 13.97 -22.69 -6.87
CA ARG A 217 14.04 -23.99 -7.56
C ARG A 217 14.82 -23.95 -8.88
N LYS A 218 14.83 -22.83 -9.59
CA LYS A 218 15.66 -22.68 -10.81
C LYS A 218 17.15 -22.78 -10.48
N TYR A 219 17.59 -22.12 -9.40
CA TYR A 219 18.98 -22.17 -8.96
C TYR A 219 19.39 -23.54 -8.43
N GLU A 220 18.50 -24.27 -7.75
CA GLU A 220 18.76 -25.65 -7.30
C GLU A 220 18.95 -26.59 -8.49
N HIS A 221 18.16 -26.41 -9.54
CA HIS A 221 18.26 -27.24 -10.76
C HIS A 221 19.54 -26.93 -11.57
N ASP A 222 19.93 -25.66 -11.68
CA ASP A 222 21.14 -25.25 -12.39
C ASP A 222 22.42 -25.63 -11.62
N SER A 223 22.34 -25.79 -10.30
CA SER A 223 23.46 -26.17 -9.43
C SER A 223 23.70 -27.67 -9.37
N ASN A 224 22.83 -28.51 -9.94
CA ASN A 224 22.97 -29.99 -10.01
C ASN A 224 22.85 -30.46 -11.47
N PRO A 225 23.89 -30.21 -12.32
CA PRO A 225 23.91 -30.80 -13.67
C PRO A 225 24.20 -32.28 -13.58
N ARG A 226 23.11 -33.09 -13.67
CA ARG A 226 23.07 -34.51 -14.09
C ARG A 226 24.24 -35.40 -13.78
N GLN A 227 24.09 -36.20 -12.78
CA GLN A 227 24.62 -37.57 -12.76
C GLN A 227 23.72 -38.49 -13.65
N ASP A 228 23.59 -38.20 -14.92
CA ASP A 228 22.94 -39.09 -15.88
C ASP A 228 23.76 -39.14 -17.17
N SER A 229 24.93 -39.80 -17.08
CA SER A 229 25.59 -40.41 -18.24
C SER A 229 26.73 -41.30 -17.78
N ALA A 230 26.41 -42.46 -17.15
CA ALA A 230 27.28 -43.62 -17.14
C ALA A 230 26.41 -44.86 -16.89
N GLY A 231 26.00 -45.53 -17.96
CA GLY A 231 25.35 -46.82 -18.01
C GLY A 231 25.27 -47.28 -19.44
#